data_159e0463f3bdb045701fb8cb5267d76f
#
_entry.id   159e0463f3bdb045701fb8cb5267d76f
#
_cell.length_a   1.000
_cell.length_b   1.000
_cell.length_c   1.000
_cell.angle_alpha   90.00
_cell.angle_beta   90.00
_cell.angle_gamma   90.00
#
_symmetry.space_group_name_H-M   'P 1'
#
loop_
_entity.id
_entity.type
_entity.pdbx_description
1 polymer ?
#
loop_
_entity_poly.entity_id
_entity_poly.type
_entity_poly.pdbx_seq_one_letter_code
_entity_poly.pdbx_strand_id
1 'polypeptide(L)'
;MAKKKAKVMLSSFSIILILIFGLGILSHVLPNAQFAGEEIVNGSGTVGATLSQVLMAPIQGFENAIDVGIFIMMLGGLLAVINKTGALETGIKVLVHKLKGREILLIPILMLIFSICGTTYGMLEETVGFYVLLAATMMAAGMDPLVGSAVVLLGAGSGCLGSTINPFATGVAISALPEGIACNQGLVILIAVFIWLTTLIVSILFVMSYAKKVQKDKGSTFLSLREQKQAEKKFGQFEDKDKKEVKLSTKQKVTLILLDRKSVV
;
A
#
# COMPACT_ATOMS: atom_id res chain seq x y z
N MET A 1 25.86 4.64 -31.28
CA MET A 1 24.75 4.21 -30.40
C MET A 1 25.31 3.86 -29.02
N ALA A 2 25.19 4.73 -28.04
CA ALA A 2 25.69 4.47 -26.68
C ALA A 2 24.75 3.50 -25.99
N LYS A 3 25.22 2.30 -25.62
CA LYS A 3 24.48 1.36 -24.77
C LYS A 3 24.25 2.02 -23.42
N LYS A 4 23.01 2.42 -23.11
CA LYS A 4 22.58 2.78 -21.76
C LYS A 4 22.85 1.57 -20.86
N LYS A 5 23.85 1.69 -19.94
CA LYS A 5 24.04 0.70 -18.86
C LYS A 5 22.74 0.58 -18.09
N ALA A 6 22.14 -0.60 -18.11
CA ALA A 6 21.00 -0.90 -17.25
C ALA A 6 21.45 -0.69 -15.81
N LYS A 7 20.75 0.18 -15.05
CA LYS A 7 20.97 0.28 -13.60
C LYS A 7 20.59 -1.06 -13.00
N VAL A 8 21.56 -1.79 -12.49
CA VAL A 8 21.32 -3.02 -11.74
C VAL A 8 20.62 -2.61 -10.46
N MET A 9 19.34 -2.96 -10.33
CA MET A 9 18.61 -2.78 -9.08
C MET A 9 19.09 -3.87 -8.12
N LEU A 10 19.53 -3.47 -6.93
CA LEU A 10 19.91 -4.38 -5.86
C LEU A 10 18.67 -5.19 -5.44
N SER A 11 18.85 -6.50 -5.22
CA SER A 11 17.77 -7.31 -4.65
C SER A 11 17.54 -6.95 -3.19
N SER A 12 16.33 -7.24 -2.67
CA SER A 12 15.99 -6.99 -1.26
C SER A 12 16.98 -7.68 -0.31
N PHE A 13 17.43 -8.89 -0.64
CA PHE A 13 18.46 -9.59 0.13
C PHE A 13 19.80 -8.85 0.17
N SER A 14 20.23 -8.29 -0.97
CA SER A 14 21.47 -7.51 -1.01
C SER A 14 21.36 -6.25 -0.17
N ILE A 15 20.21 -5.58 -0.17
CA ILE A 15 19.97 -4.40 0.64
C ILE A 15 20.04 -4.76 2.14
N ILE A 16 19.36 -5.84 2.56
CA ILE A 16 19.37 -6.31 3.95
C ILE A 16 20.78 -6.66 4.40
N LEU A 17 21.55 -7.40 3.59
CA LEU A 17 22.95 -7.72 3.91
C LEU A 17 23.81 -6.47 4.07
N ILE A 18 23.69 -5.51 3.16
CA ILE A 18 24.42 -4.23 3.26
C ILE A 18 24.05 -3.50 4.56
N LEU A 19 22.78 -3.50 4.94
CA LEU A 19 22.32 -2.89 6.18
C LEU A 19 22.89 -3.60 7.41
N ILE A 20 22.89 -4.94 7.47
CA ILE A 20 23.42 -5.73 8.57
C ILE A 20 24.92 -5.43 8.77
N PHE A 21 25.70 -5.48 7.69
CA PHE A 21 27.13 -5.15 7.75
C PHE A 21 27.37 -3.68 8.11
N GLY A 22 26.58 -2.76 7.52
CA GLY A 22 26.67 -1.33 7.83
C GLY A 22 26.37 -1.02 9.30
N LEU A 23 25.31 -1.63 9.87
CA LEU A 23 24.99 -1.50 11.27
C LEU A 23 26.05 -2.16 12.17
N GLY A 24 26.63 -3.31 11.76
CA GLY A 24 27.75 -3.94 12.45
C GLY A 24 28.96 -3.01 12.55
N ILE A 25 29.32 -2.32 11.48
CA ILE A 25 30.40 -1.32 11.49
C ILE A 25 30.01 -0.10 12.34
N LEU A 26 28.79 0.39 12.18
CA LEU A 26 28.30 1.56 12.89
C LEU A 26 28.27 1.33 14.41
N SER A 27 28.00 0.11 14.88
CA SER A 27 28.01 -0.26 16.30
C SER A 27 29.36 -0.03 16.99
N HIS A 28 30.46 0.02 16.24
CA HIS A 28 31.80 0.33 16.77
C HIS A 28 32.07 1.84 16.84
N VAL A 29 31.32 2.65 16.10
CA VAL A 29 31.53 4.11 16.01
C VAL A 29 30.60 4.85 16.96
N LEU A 30 29.40 4.30 17.20
CA LEU A 30 28.43 4.93 18.09
C LEU A 30 28.85 4.78 19.56
N PRO A 31 28.64 5.83 20.39
CA PRO A 31 28.90 5.74 21.82
C PRO A 31 27.96 4.71 22.45
N ASN A 32 28.53 3.88 23.31
CA ASN A 32 27.81 2.86 24.04
C ASN A 32 26.89 3.53 25.08
N ALA A 33 25.58 3.40 24.92
CA ALA A 33 24.60 3.88 25.88
C ALA A 33 23.50 2.83 26.08
N GLN A 34 22.97 2.71 27.29
CA GLN A 34 21.82 1.87 27.62
C GLN A 34 20.73 2.72 28.24
N PHE A 35 19.49 2.32 28.04
CA PHE A 35 18.36 2.84 28.81
C PHE A 35 18.29 2.11 30.14
N ALA A 36 18.40 2.85 31.22
CA ALA A 36 18.12 2.38 32.57
C ALA A 36 16.85 3.07 33.07
N GLY A 37 15.68 2.50 32.77
CA GLY A 37 14.39 3.15 32.96
C GLY A 37 14.19 4.26 31.96
N GLU A 38 13.94 5.50 32.39
CA GLU A 38 13.79 6.69 31.55
C GLU A 38 15.12 7.44 31.31
N GLU A 39 16.20 7.04 31.93
CA GLU A 39 17.51 7.70 31.82
C GLU A 39 18.45 6.97 30.86
N ILE A 40 19.25 7.73 30.11
CA ILE A 40 20.30 7.23 29.24
C ILE A 40 21.60 7.20 30.00
N VAL A 41 22.11 5.99 30.29
CA VAL A 41 23.41 5.80 30.98
C VAL A 41 24.48 5.56 29.89
N ASN A 42 25.39 6.50 29.75
CA ASN A 42 26.54 6.40 28.87
C ASN A 42 27.64 5.51 29.46
N GLY A 43 28.26 4.69 28.58
CA GLY A 43 29.42 3.85 28.96
C GLY A 43 29.10 2.47 29.51
N SER A 44 27.80 2.12 29.71
CA SER A 44 27.36 0.77 30.11
C SER A 44 26.77 -0.04 28.99
N GLY A 45 26.81 0.49 27.74
CA GLY A 45 26.19 -0.08 26.58
C GLY A 45 26.94 -1.29 25.98
N THR A 46 26.30 -1.90 25.03
CA THR A 46 26.85 -3.05 24.29
C THR A 46 28.16 -2.72 23.60
N VAL A 47 29.14 -3.59 23.76
CA VAL A 47 30.37 -3.59 22.98
C VAL A 47 30.00 -3.76 21.49
N GLY A 48 30.72 -3.10 20.57
CA GLY A 48 30.45 -3.21 19.12
C GLY A 48 30.28 -4.65 18.66
N ALA A 49 29.40 -4.87 17.70
CA ALA A 49 29.01 -6.20 17.25
C ALA A 49 30.20 -6.99 16.70
N THR A 50 30.43 -8.18 17.21
CA THR A 50 31.48 -9.08 16.70
C THR A 50 31.11 -9.60 15.31
N LEU A 51 32.11 -9.99 14.50
CA LEU A 51 31.87 -10.58 13.19
C LEU A 51 30.94 -11.81 13.27
N SER A 52 31.07 -12.62 14.31
CA SER A 52 30.19 -13.76 14.54
C SER A 52 28.74 -13.34 14.73
N GLN A 53 28.49 -12.29 15.52
CA GLN A 53 27.13 -11.76 15.72
C GLN A 53 26.55 -11.20 14.42
N VAL A 54 27.34 -10.48 13.64
CA VAL A 54 26.91 -9.95 12.33
C VAL A 54 26.54 -11.08 11.36
N LEU A 55 27.34 -12.16 11.32
CA LEU A 55 27.06 -13.31 10.45
C LEU A 55 25.85 -14.14 10.94
N MET A 56 25.61 -14.20 12.25
CA MET A 56 24.47 -14.90 12.84
C MET A 56 23.18 -14.07 12.84
N ALA A 57 23.27 -12.76 12.66
CA ALA A 57 22.13 -11.85 12.70
C ALA A 57 20.95 -12.27 11.77
N PRO A 58 21.18 -12.74 10.52
CA PRO A 58 20.07 -13.21 9.67
C PRO A 58 19.33 -14.40 10.26
N ILE A 59 20.05 -15.35 10.89
CA ILE A 59 19.48 -16.57 11.50
C ILE A 59 18.69 -16.20 12.74
N GLN A 60 19.28 -15.43 13.63
CA GLN A 60 18.62 -14.96 14.85
C GLN A 60 17.40 -14.07 14.54
N GLY A 61 17.53 -13.18 13.54
CA GLY A 61 16.42 -12.36 13.09
C GLY A 61 15.26 -13.19 12.52
N PHE A 62 15.55 -14.27 11.80
CA PHE A 62 14.54 -15.19 11.32
C PHE A 62 13.86 -15.97 12.47
N GLU A 63 14.64 -16.48 13.43
CA GLU A 63 14.12 -17.16 14.62
C GLU A 63 13.21 -16.26 15.43
N ASN A 64 13.61 -15.02 15.69
CA ASN A 64 12.84 -14.04 16.45
C ASN A 64 11.57 -13.54 15.75
N ALA A 65 11.54 -13.61 14.40
CA ALA A 65 10.41 -13.12 13.61
C ALA A 65 9.57 -14.25 13.00
N ILE A 66 9.81 -15.53 13.36
CA ILE A 66 9.17 -16.67 12.69
C ILE A 66 7.66 -16.66 12.86
N ASP A 67 7.13 -16.29 14.02
CA ASP A 67 5.69 -16.23 14.27
C ASP A 67 5.01 -15.17 13.40
N VAL A 68 5.64 -14.01 13.28
CA VAL A 68 5.19 -12.93 12.40
C VAL A 68 5.29 -13.37 10.93
N GLY A 69 6.37 -14.07 10.56
CA GLY A 69 6.57 -14.61 9.22
C GLY A 69 5.49 -15.61 8.84
N ILE A 70 5.15 -16.57 9.70
CA ILE A 70 4.08 -17.54 9.49
C ILE A 70 2.73 -16.83 9.36
N PHE A 71 2.43 -15.88 10.24
CA PHE A 71 1.20 -15.08 10.17
C PHE A 71 1.06 -14.34 8.83
N ILE A 72 2.12 -13.68 8.37
CA ILE A 72 2.16 -12.99 7.07
C ILE A 72 1.93 -13.97 5.92
N MET A 73 2.57 -15.16 5.94
CA MET A 73 2.37 -16.19 4.92
C MET A 73 0.93 -16.69 4.88
N MET A 74 0.30 -16.91 6.03
CA MET A 74 -1.11 -17.33 6.11
C MET A 74 -2.05 -16.24 5.57
N LEU A 75 -1.83 -14.96 5.93
CA LEU A 75 -2.59 -13.85 5.38
C LEU A 75 -2.38 -13.69 3.88
N GLY A 76 -1.14 -13.78 3.41
CA GLY A 76 -0.83 -13.74 1.97
C GLY A 76 -1.53 -14.85 1.20
N GLY A 77 -1.57 -16.08 1.75
CA GLY A 77 -2.33 -17.19 1.20
C GLY A 77 -3.84 -16.91 1.13
N LEU A 78 -4.42 -16.34 2.20
CA LEU A 78 -5.83 -15.94 2.23
C LEU A 78 -6.12 -14.87 1.15
N LEU A 79 -5.29 -13.83 1.06
CA LEU A 79 -5.44 -12.78 0.06
C LEU A 79 -5.30 -13.32 -1.36
N ALA A 80 -4.36 -14.25 -1.61
CA ALA A 80 -4.21 -14.92 -2.90
C ALA A 80 -5.47 -15.68 -3.32
N VAL A 81 -6.13 -16.38 -2.38
CA VAL A 81 -7.42 -17.04 -2.63
C VAL A 81 -8.50 -16.03 -2.95
N ILE A 82 -8.60 -14.92 -2.19
CA ILE A 82 -9.58 -13.86 -2.42
C ILE A 82 -9.38 -13.23 -3.81
N ASN A 83 -8.14 -12.88 -4.16
CA ASN A 83 -7.81 -12.33 -5.47
C ASN A 83 -8.13 -13.31 -6.61
N LYS A 84 -7.88 -14.62 -6.41
CA LYS A 84 -8.22 -15.67 -7.38
C LYS A 84 -9.73 -15.79 -7.64
N THR A 85 -10.59 -15.40 -6.68
CA THR A 85 -12.05 -15.36 -6.90
C THR A 85 -12.47 -14.25 -7.85
N GLY A 86 -11.62 -13.24 -8.07
CA GLY A 86 -11.92 -12.04 -8.85
C GLY A 86 -13.05 -11.20 -8.23
N ALA A 87 -13.39 -11.44 -6.97
CA ALA A 87 -14.53 -10.76 -6.32
C ALA A 87 -14.30 -9.25 -6.22
N LEU A 88 -13.11 -8.83 -5.82
CA LEU A 88 -12.75 -7.43 -5.68
C LEU A 88 -12.75 -6.71 -7.04
N GLU A 89 -12.10 -7.32 -8.05
CA GLU A 89 -12.04 -6.79 -9.42
C GLU A 89 -13.45 -6.67 -10.03
N THR A 90 -14.27 -7.73 -9.90
CA THR A 90 -15.65 -7.73 -10.38
C THR A 90 -16.50 -6.69 -9.64
N GLY A 91 -16.31 -6.54 -8.34
CA GLY A 91 -16.99 -5.54 -7.52
C GLY A 91 -16.71 -4.12 -8.00
N ILE A 92 -15.46 -3.79 -8.27
CA ILE A 92 -15.05 -2.48 -8.80
C ILE A 92 -15.62 -2.26 -10.21
N LYS A 93 -15.57 -3.27 -11.09
CA LYS A 93 -16.17 -3.17 -12.44
C LYS A 93 -17.67 -2.91 -12.39
N VAL A 94 -18.41 -3.59 -11.51
CA VAL A 94 -19.84 -3.35 -11.30
C VAL A 94 -20.10 -1.94 -10.79
N LEU A 95 -19.28 -1.43 -9.87
CA LEU A 95 -19.40 -0.07 -9.36
C LEU A 95 -19.15 0.97 -10.46
N VAL A 96 -18.09 0.80 -11.24
CA VAL A 96 -17.78 1.64 -12.40
C VAL A 96 -18.96 1.67 -13.38
N HIS A 97 -19.53 0.49 -13.69
CA HIS A 97 -20.67 0.40 -14.61
C HIS A 97 -21.94 1.07 -14.07
N LYS A 98 -22.23 0.93 -12.77
CA LYS A 98 -23.39 1.56 -12.12
C LYS A 98 -23.31 3.09 -12.05
N LEU A 99 -22.10 3.64 -11.98
CA LEU A 99 -21.86 5.07 -11.86
C LEU A 99 -21.50 5.71 -13.22
N LYS A 100 -21.71 4.99 -14.33
CA LYS A 100 -21.51 5.53 -15.67
C LYS A 100 -22.36 6.80 -15.88
N GLY A 101 -21.72 7.88 -16.32
CA GLY A 101 -22.32 9.21 -16.41
C GLY A 101 -22.21 10.07 -15.13
N ARG A 102 -21.65 9.50 -14.06
CA ARG A 102 -21.34 10.20 -12.78
C ARG A 102 -19.93 9.86 -12.29
N GLU A 103 -18.98 9.80 -13.21
CA GLU A 103 -17.64 9.28 -12.98
C GLU A 103 -16.86 10.10 -11.92
N ILE A 104 -17.19 11.38 -11.75
CA ILE A 104 -16.60 12.20 -10.66
C ILE A 104 -16.93 11.62 -9.28
N LEU A 105 -18.12 11.01 -9.12
CA LEU A 105 -18.48 10.36 -7.85
C LEU A 105 -17.74 9.04 -7.61
N LEU A 106 -17.20 8.42 -8.68
CA LEU A 106 -16.34 7.24 -8.54
C LEU A 106 -15.07 7.57 -7.74
N ILE A 107 -14.52 8.77 -7.88
CA ILE A 107 -13.28 9.18 -7.24
C ILE A 107 -13.35 8.98 -5.72
N PRO A 108 -14.22 9.68 -4.97
CA PRO A 108 -14.26 9.54 -3.51
C PRO A 108 -14.69 8.14 -3.06
N ILE A 109 -15.60 7.48 -3.80
CA ILE A 109 -16.09 6.15 -3.44
C ILE A 109 -14.96 5.11 -3.57
N LEU A 110 -14.24 5.10 -4.68
CA LEU A 110 -13.15 4.16 -4.89
C LEU A 110 -11.96 4.45 -3.97
N MET A 111 -11.62 5.73 -3.76
CA MET A 111 -10.58 6.10 -2.81
C MET A 111 -10.92 5.65 -1.39
N LEU A 112 -12.19 5.76 -0.96
CA LEU A 112 -12.65 5.26 0.32
C LEU A 112 -12.49 3.73 0.40
N ILE A 113 -12.94 2.98 -0.61
CA ILE A 113 -12.81 1.53 -0.65
C ILE A 113 -11.35 1.10 -0.57
N PHE A 114 -10.48 1.66 -1.43
CA PHE A 114 -9.05 1.35 -1.40
C PHE A 114 -8.40 1.72 -0.07
N SER A 115 -8.80 2.85 0.53
CA SER A 115 -8.23 3.29 1.81
C SER A 115 -8.65 2.39 2.97
N ILE A 116 -9.89 1.90 2.99
CA ILE A 116 -10.33 0.90 3.98
C ILE A 116 -9.50 -0.37 3.85
N CYS A 117 -9.32 -0.88 2.63
CA CYS A 117 -8.45 -2.04 2.40
C CYS A 117 -6.99 -1.77 2.79
N GLY A 118 -6.47 -0.57 2.51
CA GLY A 118 -5.12 -0.16 2.90
C GLY A 118 -4.93 -0.09 4.41
N THR A 119 -5.88 0.51 5.15
CA THR A 119 -5.76 0.69 6.61
C THR A 119 -6.01 -0.57 7.41
N THR A 120 -6.72 -1.55 6.83
CA THR A 120 -7.05 -2.81 7.51
C THR A 120 -6.00 -3.89 7.30
N TYR A 121 -5.60 -4.18 6.07
CA TYR A 121 -4.63 -5.24 5.78
C TYR A 121 -3.47 -4.81 4.88
N GLY A 122 -3.28 -3.50 4.67
CA GLY A 122 -2.13 -2.97 3.96
C GLY A 122 -2.16 -3.19 2.45
N MET A 123 -3.37 -3.26 1.84
CA MET A 123 -3.52 -3.45 0.40
C MET A 123 -2.84 -2.33 -0.40
N LEU A 124 -1.72 -2.63 -1.03
CA LEU A 124 -1.01 -1.72 -1.91
C LEU A 124 -0.58 -2.42 -3.20
N GLU A 125 0.13 -3.55 -3.10
CA GLU A 125 0.66 -4.31 -4.24
C GLU A 125 -0.46 -4.93 -5.07
N GLU A 126 -1.52 -5.41 -4.44
CA GLU A 126 -2.68 -6.00 -5.10
C GLU A 126 -3.46 -4.98 -5.92
N THR A 127 -3.29 -3.69 -5.62
CA THR A 127 -3.96 -2.61 -6.38
C THR A 127 -3.43 -2.45 -7.80
N VAL A 128 -2.27 -3.04 -8.12
CA VAL A 128 -1.61 -2.91 -9.45
C VAL A 128 -2.55 -3.26 -10.60
N GLY A 129 -3.41 -4.27 -10.43
CA GLY A 129 -4.40 -4.66 -11.44
C GLY A 129 -5.46 -3.60 -11.74
N PHE A 130 -5.72 -2.68 -10.81
CA PHE A 130 -6.76 -1.67 -10.96
C PHE A 130 -6.30 -0.40 -11.69
N TYR A 131 -4.99 -0.15 -11.76
CA TYR A 131 -4.46 1.04 -12.44
C TYR A 131 -4.91 1.13 -13.90
N VAL A 132 -4.79 0.04 -14.64
CA VAL A 132 -5.18 0.00 -16.06
C VAL A 132 -6.68 0.19 -16.22
N LEU A 133 -7.48 -0.49 -15.39
CA LEU A 133 -8.93 -0.39 -15.41
C LEU A 133 -9.41 1.04 -15.15
N LEU A 134 -8.90 1.66 -14.05
CA LEU A 134 -9.36 2.99 -13.66
C LEU A 134 -8.78 4.09 -14.55
N ALA A 135 -7.54 3.93 -15.05
CA ALA A 135 -7.00 4.83 -16.05
C ALA A 135 -7.86 4.86 -17.32
N ALA A 136 -8.24 3.69 -17.84
CA ALA A 136 -9.13 3.59 -19.01
C ALA A 136 -10.53 4.17 -18.70
N THR A 137 -11.09 3.88 -17.54
CA THR A 137 -12.40 4.40 -17.11
C THR A 137 -12.42 5.92 -17.04
N MET A 138 -11.39 6.53 -16.42
CA MET A 138 -11.31 7.99 -16.27
C MET A 138 -11.07 8.67 -17.63
N MET A 139 -10.31 8.03 -18.54
CA MET A 139 -10.17 8.53 -19.91
C MET A 139 -11.49 8.49 -20.68
N ALA A 140 -12.26 7.41 -20.58
CA ALA A 140 -13.59 7.30 -21.19
C ALA A 140 -14.56 8.38 -20.67
N ALA A 141 -14.36 8.82 -19.42
CA ALA A 141 -15.11 9.91 -18.78
C ALA A 141 -14.61 11.33 -19.15
N GLY A 142 -13.69 11.44 -20.09
CA GLY A 142 -13.12 12.72 -20.54
C GLY A 142 -12.06 13.32 -19.62
N MET A 143 -11.60 12.57 -18.64
CA MET A 143 -10.47 12.91 -17.76
C MET A 143 -9.17 12.29 -18.29
N ASP A 144 -8.06 12.48 -17.60
CA ASP A 144 -6.79 11.84 -17.98
C ASP A 144 -6.54 10.54 -17.17
N PRO A 145 -5.61 9.67 -17.62
CA PRO A 145 -5.29 8.42 -16.92
C PRO A 145 -4.63 8.64 -15.55
N LEU A 146 -4.06 9.83 -15.29
CA LEU A 146 -3.48 10.16 -13.99
C LEU A 146 -4.54 10.20 -12.90
N VAL A 147 -5.77 10.66 -13.22
CA VAL A 147 -6.89 10.64 -12.28
C VAL A 147 -7.16 9.21 -11.80
N GLY A 148 -7.25 8.25 -12.73
CA GLY A 148 -7.45 6.84 -12.39
C GLY A 148 -6.30 6.28 -11.55
N SER A 149 -5.07 6.59 -11.93
CA SER A 149 -3.88 6.17 -11.19
C SER A 149 -3.81 6.80 -9.79
N ALA A 150 -4.16 8.08 -9.67
CA ALA A 150 -4.20 8.79 -8.40
C ALA A 150 -5.28 8.23 -7.44
N VAL A 151 -6.44 7.86 -7.97
CA VAL A 151 -7.51 7.21 -7.19
C VAL A 151 -7.00 5.95 -6.50
N VAL A 152 -6.29 5.09 -7.24
CA VAL A 152 -5.72 3.85 -6.70
C VAL A 152 -4.61 4.16 -5.70
N LEU A 153 -3.60 4.92 -6.14
CA LEU A 153 -2.39 5.15 -5.36
C LEU A 153 -2.67 5.92 -4.07
N LEU A 154 -3.38 7.04 -4.17
CA LEU A 154 -3.66 7.89 -3.01
C LEU A 154 -4.80 7.31 -2.15
N GLY A 155 -5.72 6.56 -2.73
CA GLY A 155 -6.73 5.82 -1.98
C GLY A 155 -6.07 4.76 -1.08
N ALA A 156 -5.39 3.78 -1.66
CA ALA A 156 -4.70 2.73 -0.91
C ALA A 156 -3.59 3.29 -0.02
N GLY A 157 -2.79 4.24 -0.54
CA GLY A 157 -1.68 4.86 0.20
C GLY A 157 -2.13 5.61 1.45
N SER A 158 -3.25 6.36 1.42
CA SER A 158 -3.79 7.02 2.61
C SER A 158 -4.23 6.00 3.68
N GLY A 159 -4.77 4.86 3.25
CA GLY A 159 -5.11 3.75 4.14
C GLY A 159 -3.86 3.14 4.78
N CYS A 160 -2.87 2.79 3.97
CA CYS A 160 -1.60 2.22 4.44
C CYS A 160 -0.84 3.18 5.38
N LEU A 161 -0.92 4.49 5.12
CA LEU A 161 -0.32 5.49 6.02
C LEU A 161 -1.00 5.52 7.39
N GLY A 162 -2.33 5.37 7.44
CA GLY A 162 -3.07 5.26 8.69
C GLY A 162 -2.83 3.94 9.41
N SER A 163 -2.85 2.81 8.69
CA SER A 163 -2.56 1.46 9.21
C SER A 163 -3.21 1.15 10.56
N THR A 164 -4.53 1.34 10.68
CA THR A 164 -5.25 1.25 11.97
C THR A 164 -5.13 -0.11 12.64
N ILE A 165 -5.40 -1.17 11.88
CA ILE A 165 -5.33 -2.58 12.33
C ILE A 165 -4.47 -3.42 11.36
N ASN A 166 -3.63 -2.77 10.59
CA ASN A 166 -2.79 -3.40 9.58
C ASN A 166 -1.75 -4.33 10.25
N PRO A 167 -1.82 -5.65 10.03
CA PRO A 167 -0.91 -6.59 10.66
C PRO A 167 0.53 -6.46 10.16
N PHE A 168 0.73 -6.02 8.91
CA PHE A 168 2.05 -5.87 8.30
C PHE A 168 2.81 -4.63 8.78
N ALA A 169 2.12 -3.59 9.22
CA ALA A 169 2.75 -2.37 9.71
C ALA A 169 2.58 -2.25 11.25
N THR A 170 1.36 -1.97 11.69
CA THR A 170 1.07 -1.74 13.12
C THR A 170 1.24 -3.02 13.94
N GLY A 171 0.81 -4.17 13.42
CA GLY A 171 0.97 -5.46 14.11
C GLY A 171 2.43 -5.81 14.32
N VAL A 172 3.25 -5.74 13.28
CA VAL A 172 4.70 -6.01 13.36
C VAL A 172 5.39 -5.01 14.29
N ALA A 173 5.05 -3.70 14.20
CA ALA A 173 5.64 -2.68 15.05
C ALA A 173 5.36 -2.93 16.54
N ILE A 174 4.13 -3.32 16.88
CA ILE A 174 3.75 -3.65 18.27
C ILE A 174 4.46 -4.93 18.75
N SER A 175 4.55 -5.96 17.89
CA SER A 175 5.23 -7.22 18.23
C SER A 175 6.74 -7.06 18.39
N ALA A 176 7.35 -6.05 17.79
CA ALA A 176 8.77 -5.75 17.90
C ALA A 176 9.13 -4.91 19.15
N LEU A 177 8.15 -4.52 19.95
CA LEU A 177 8.42 -3.78 21.18
C LEU A 177 9.14 -4.70 22.20
N PRO A 178 10.17 -4.20 22.90
CA PRO A 178 10.83 -4.94 23.97
C PRO A 178 9.86 -5.37 25.08
N GLU A 179 10.15 -6.52 25.71
CA GLU A 179 9.38 -6.99 26.85
C GLU A 179 9.37 -5.95 27.98
N GLY A 180 8.19 -5.67 28.53
CA GLY A 180 7.99 -4.69 29.60
C GLY A 180 7.60 -3.28 29.13
N ILE A 181 7.62 -2.99 27.83
CA ILE A 181 7.10 -1.72 27.33
C ILE A 181 5.59 -1.85 27.11
N ALA A 182 4.82 -1.15 27.95
CA ALA A 182 3.36 -1.09 27.80
C ALA A 182 2.98 -0.22 26.60
N CYS A 183 2.36 -0.82 25.59
CA CYS A 183 1.79 -0.09 24.45
C CYS A 183 0.29 0.07 24.65
N ASN A 184 -0.20 1.30 24.67
CA ASN A 184 -1.64 1.57 24.65
C ASN A 184 -2.17 1.45 23.21
N GLN A 185 -2.62 0.23 22.85
CA GLN A 185 -3.13 -0.06 21.52
C GLN A 185 -4.33 0.85 21.13
N GLY A 186 -5.19 1.20 22.08
CA GLY A 186 -6.31 2.10 21.83
C GLY A 186 -5.86 3.50 21.39
N LEU A 187 -4.82 4.03 22.01
CA LEU A 187 -4.22 5.32 21.63
C LEU A 187 -3.56 5.25 20.24
N VAL A 188 -2.86 4.15 19.96
CA VAL A 188 -2.24 3.91 18.63
C VAL A 188 -3.31 3.89 17.55
N ILE A 189 -4.40 3.15 17.75
CA ILE A 189 -5.51 3.08 16.79
C ILE A 189 -6.16 4.45 16.61
N LEU A 190 -6.37 5.21 17.69
CA LEU A 190 -6.97 6.55 17.63
C LEU A 190 -6.11 7.52 16.80
N ILE A 191 -4.81 7.54 17.02
CA ILE A 191 -3.86 8.35 16.23
C ILE A 191 -3.86 7.89 14.77
N ALA A 192 -3.83 6.59 14.53
CA ALA A 192 -3.87 5.98 13.21
C ALA A 192 -5.14 6.37 12.43
N VAL A 193 -6.32 6.32 13.07
CA VAL A 193 -7.60 6.76 12.49
C VAL A 193 -7.55 8.25 12.13
N PHE A 194 -6.99 9.09 13.01
CA PHE A 194 -6.86 10.52 12.75
C PHE A 194 -5.98 10.79 11.52
N ILE A 195 -4.81 10.14 11.43
CA ILE A 195 -3.91 10.22 10.28
C ILE A 195 -4.60 9.73 9.02
N TRP A 196 -5.25 8.57 9.08
CA TRP A 196 -5.99 7.99 7.95
C TRP A 196 -7.04 8.93 7.39
N LEU A 197 -7.96 9.42 8.24
CA LEU A 197 -9.05 10.30 7.81
C LEU A 197 -8.52 11.63 7.25
N THR A 198 -7.53 12.22 7.89
CA THR A 198 -6.93 13.48 7.44
C THR A 198 -6.29 13.32 6.06
N THR A 199 -5.46 12.30 5.87
CA THR A 199 -4.79 12.05 4.60
C THR A 199 -5.76 11.65 3.50
N LEU A 200 -6.80 10.87 3.81
CA LEU A 200 -7.84 10.49 2.86
C LEU A 200 -8.63 11.71 2.38
N ILE A 201 -9.09 12.57 3.29
CA ILE A 201 -9.84 13.78 2.94
C ILE A 201 -9.00 14.70 2.04
N VAL A 202 -7.76 14.96 2.43
CA VAL A 202 -6.83 15.79 1.62
C VAL A 202 -6.63 15.19 0.24
N SER A 203 -6.41 13.89 0.17
CA SER A 203 -6.20 13.17 -1.09
C SER A 203 -7.44 13.21 -1.99
N ILE A 204 -8.64 13.00 -1.44
CA ILE A 204 -9.91 13.09 -2.19
C ILE A 204 -10.09 14.51 -2.74
N LEU A 205 -9.90 15.54 -1.93
CA LEU A 205 -10.04 16.93 -2.35
C LEU A 205 -9.05 17.28 -3.47
N PHE A 206 -7.81 16.83 -3.35
CA PHE A 206 -6.77 17.02 -4.36
C PHE A 206 -7.14 16.35 -5.69
N VAL A 207 -7.49 15.06 -5.67
CA VAL A 207 -7.81 14.29 -6.88
C VAL A 207 -9.08 14.82 -7.54
N MET A 208 -10.12 15.13 -6.76
CA MET A 208 -11.35 15.72 -7.30
C MET A 208 -11.13 17.10 -7.92
N SER A 209 -10.31 17.94 -7.29
CA SER A 209 -9.96 19.26 -7.81
C SER A 209 -9.22 19.14 -9.15
N TYR A 210 -8.23 18.24 -9.21
CA TYR A 210 -7.50 17.95 -10.43
C TYR A 210 -8.40 17.37 -11.53
N ALA A 211 -9.23 16.38 -11.20
CA ALA A 211 -10.16 15.75 -12.13
C ALA A 211 -11.12 16.76 -12.77
N LYS A 212 -11.73 17.64 -11.96
CA LYS A 212 -12.61 18.72 -12.44
C LYS A 212 -11.86 19.70 -13.35
N LYS A 213 -10.61 20.03 -13.01
CA LYS A 213 -9.78 20.92 -13.82
C LYS A 213 -9.49 20.35 -15.20
N VAL A 214 -9.06 19.08 -15.25
CA VAL A 214 -8.76 18.38 -16.51
C VAL A 214 -10.02 18.12 -17.34
N GLN A 215 -11.15 17.81 -16.70
CA GLN A 215 -12.43 17.61 -17.38
C GLN A 215 -12.93 18.90 -18.04
N LYS A 216 -12.69 20.06 -17.40
CA LYS A 216 -13.08 21.37 -17.94
C LYS A 216 -12.12 21.84 -19.04
N ASP A 217 -10.84 21.59 -18.88
CA ASP A 217 -9.79 21.97 -19.84
C ASP A 217 -8.73 20.87 -19.93
N LYS A 218 -8.77 20.14 -21.05
CA LYS A 218 -7.82 19.05 -21.33
C LYS A 218 -6.36 19.50 -21.43
N GLY A 219 -6.11 20.79 -21.66
CA GLY A 219 -4.76 21.36 -21.63
C GLY A 219 -4.17 21.51 -20.24
N SER A 220 -4.99 21.42 -19.19
CA SER A 220 -4.57 21.52 -17.77
C SER A 220 -4.00 20.25 -17.19
N THR A 221 -3.81 19.19 -17.97
CA THR A 221 -3.20 17.93 -17.52
C THR A 221 -1.70 18.10 -17.22
N PHE A 222 -1.19 17.32 -16.28
CA PHE A 222 0.26 17.21 -16.03
C PHE A 222 1.01 16.36 -17.06
N LEU A 223 0.28 15.65 -17.94
CA LEU A 223 0.89 14.82 -18.97
C LEU A 223 1.39 15.67 -20.13
N SER A 224 2.61 15.40 -20.59
CA SER A 224 3.13 15.96 -21.85
C SER A 224 2.31 15.45 -23.04
N LEU A 225 2.29 16.18 -24.15
CA LEU A 225 1.60 15.79 -25.39
C LEU A 225 2.01 14.39 -25.89
N ARG A 226 3.26 13.99 -25.65
CA ARG A 226 3.75 12.64 -26.01
C ARG A 226 3.10 11.57 -25.15
N GLU A 227 3.02 11.81 -23.84
CA GLU A 227 2.40 10.87 -22.87
C GLU A 227 0.90 10.77 -23.08
N GLN A 228 0.22 11.87 -23.39
CA GLN A 228 -1.21 11.86 -23.75
C GLN A 228 -1.47 10.94 -24.97
N LYS A 229 -0.69 11.08 -26.05
CA LYS A 229 -0.80 10.22 -27.22
C LYS A 229 -0.49 8.75 -26.93
N GLN A 230 0.45 8.49 -26.04
CA GLN A 230 0.76 7.12 -25.60
C GLN A 230 -0.36 6.53 -24.76
N ALA A 231 -0.97 7.31 -23.88
CA ALA A 231 -2.10 6.92 -23.07
C ALA A 231 -3.32 6.61 -23.92
N GLU A 232 -3.65 7.46 -24.89
CA GLU A 232 -4.73 7.22 -25.86
C GLU A 232 -4.53 5.91 -26.63
N LYS A 233 -3.32 5.64 -27.09
CA LYS A 233 -2.98 4.39 -27.78
C LYS A 233 -3.14 3.17 -26.89
N LYS A 234 -2.76 3.29 -25.59
CA LYS A 234 -2.72 2.17 -24.65
C LYS A 234 -4.08 1.89 -24.03
N PHE A 235 -4.83 2.92 -23.69
CA PHE A 235 -6.07 2.80 -22.92
C PHE A 235 -7.33 2.95 -23.79
N GLY A 236 -7.29 3.64 -24.92
CA GLY A 236 -8.43 3.79 -25.83
C GLY A 236 -8.96 2.48 -26.43
N GLN A 237 -8.14 1.41 -26.44
CA GLN A 237 -8.56 0.09 -26.91
C GLN A 237 -9.30 -0.75 -25.85
N PHE A 238 -9.32 -0.30 -24.59
CA PHE A 238 -10.00 -1.02 -23.50
C PHE A 238 -11.51 -0.79 -23.48
N GLU A 239 -11.98 0.28 -24.11
CA GLU A 239 -13.41 0.65 -24.17
C GLU A 239 -14.30 -0.40 -24.85
N ASP A 240 -13.74 -1.17 -25.78
CA ASP A 240 -14.49 -2.13 -26.61
C ASP A 240 -14.65 -3.53 -25.97
N LYS A 241 -13.82 -3.87 -24.98
CA LYS A 241 -13.83 -5.20 -24.35
C LYS A 241 -14.77 -5.32 -23.15
N ASP A 242 -15.14 -4.21 -22.52
CA ASP A 242 -15.94 -4.20 -21.28
C ASP A 242 -17.45 -3.96 -21.51
N LYS A 243 -17.94 -4.07 -22.75
CA LYS A 243 -19.38 -3.92 -23.08
C LYS A 243 -20.29 -5.06 -22.57
N LYS A 244 -19.71 -6.12 -21.97
CA LYS A 244 -20.52 -7.18 -21.36
C LYS A 244 -20.99 -6.75 -19.97
N GLU A 245 -22.30 -6.84 -19.71
CA GLU A 245 -22.87 -6.65 -18.37
C GLU A 245 -22.13 -7.52 -17.34
N VAL A 246 -21.38 -6.87 -16.47
CA VAL A 246 -20.66 -7.55 -15.40
C VAL A 246 -21.62 -7.68 -14.23
N LYS A 247 -22.04 -8.90 -13.91
CA LYS A 247 -22.88 -9.22 -12.74
C LYS A 247 -22.05 -9.99 -11.72
N LEU A 248 -22.11 -9.60 -10.47
CA LEU A 248 -21.50 -10.35 -9.37
C LEU A 248 -22.18 -11.73 -9.25
N SER A 249 -21.39 -12.78 -9.36
CA SER A 249 -21.84 -14.14 -9.03
C SER A 249 -22.16 -14.24 -7.54
N THR A 250 -23.06 -15.15 -7.15
CA THR A 250 -23.40 -15.40 -5.75
C THR A 250 -22.15 -15.72 -4.91
N LYS A 251 -21.21 -16.49 -5.46
CA LYS A 251 -19.93 -16.80 -4.80
C LYS A 251 -19.10 -15.53 -4.52
N GLN A 252 -19.03 -14.62 -5.47
CA GLN A 252 -18.30 -13.35 -5.33
C GLN A 252 -18.96 -12.41 -4.31
N LYS A 253 -20.30 -12.36 -4.26
CA LYS A 253 -21.05 -11.62 -3.24
C LYS A 253 -20.74 -12.14 -1.83
N VAL A 254 -20.77 -13.47 -1.67
CA VAL A 254 -20.43 -14.12 -0.40
C VAL A 254 -18.99 -13.82 0.01
N THR A 255 -18.04 -13.86 -0.92
CA THR A 255 -16.63 -13.55 -0.64
C THR A 255 -16.46 -12.10 -0.18
N LEU A 256 -17.14 -11.13 -0.81
CA LEU A 256 -17.10 -9.72 -0.41
C LEU A 256 -17.72 -9.51 0.98
N ILE A 257 -18.85 -10.18 1.27
CA ILE A 257 -19.50 -10.11 2.59
C ILE A 257 -18.63 -10.75 3.69
N LEU A 258 -17.94 -11.84 3.38
CA LEU A 258 -17.02 -12.51 4.32
C LEU A 258 -15.78 -11.65 4.59
N LEU A 259 -15.29 -10.92 3.60
CA LEU A 259 -14.20 -9.94 3.76
C LEU A 259 -14.60 -8.83 4.72
N ASP A 260 -15.82 -8.28 4.56
CA ASP A 260 -16.37 -7.23 5.40
C ASP A 260 -16.60 -7.71 6.85
N ARG A 261 -17.09 -8.94 7.03
CA ARG A 261 -17.35 -9.52 8.37
C ARG A 261 -16.11 -9.95 9.15
N LYS A 262 -15.02 -10.35 8.47
CA LYS A 262 -13.79 -10.83 9.14
C LYS A 262 -12.78 -9.73 9.45
N SER A 263 -12.94 -8.53 8.95
CA SER A 263 -12.11 -7.38 9.32
C SER A 263 -12.52 -6.74 10.67
N VAL A 264 -13.49 -7.30 11.39
CA VAL A 264 -14.03 -6.77 12.67
C VAL A 264 -13.79 -7.73 13.86
N VAL A 265 -12.94 -8.77 13.72
CA VAL A 265 -12.59 -9.67 14.85
C VAL A 265 -11.12 -9.60 15.14
#